data_e1a5294d9efcc35f5116dbe77587e637
#
_entry.id   e1a5294d9efcc35f5116dbe77587e637
#
_cell.length_a   1.000
_cell.length_b   1.000
_cell.length_c   1.000
_cell.angle_alpha   90.00
_cell.angle_beta   90.00
_cell.angle_gamma   90.00
#
_symmetry.space_group_name_H-M   'P 1'
#
loop_
_entity.id
_entity.type
_entity.pdbx_description
1 polymer ?
#
loop_
_entity_poly.entity_id
_entity_poly.type
_entity_poly.pdbx_seq_one_letter_code
_entity_poly.pdbx_strand_id
1 'polypeptide(L)'
;MLVALGTVLGGLGIFLLGMIYLTDGLKQSAGEKLDQYLHRGTNTKRRGFFSGFLLTALVQSSSVITVATIGFVNARLLSMGQAVWVVFGSNVGTTMTAWIVALIGFKIKVQLFALPMVGLGAFIHILSKQPQWRAIGGALAGFGLLFVGLDFMQGSMVDYQDQFFRLDDSSFDVQHVLMLFLMGFMMTVVMQSSSASMAMILTLVNGGVIPLQLGAAAVVGANVGTTSTALLATIGATANAKRVAWAHVSFNLVAGVVALLLLPVVSSVFVEAYSRELAGGNAAFWLAIYHTIFNVLGVLIMIPAEPYVTRALSRRFKKREGAHFQLRYLDKNIVTMPPLALQSISKELDNLAQLVASVVIREESGPDTIDQIEQIQGLLEQFDGYIVTTLRQPMAPINADAFSKIIKSSQSLANALQWYQLTLKPGARPTDEAFNSILTPFEQCFRDFIQAVAAEEDHARIKTRLDQLLVEAERVNQEVFTRLRGHEVFSSDVSLATHWVAWHRRIAQQMMKVLRRADEIDELMHSDELKESVTKEPVTEQSAKT
;
A
#
# COMPACT_ATOMS: atom_id res chain seq x y z
N MET A 1 -30.80 -13.88 28.88
CA MET A 1 -30.06 -14.22 27.65
C MET A 1 -30.10 -13.14 26.57
N LEU A 2 -31.30 -12.66 26.11
CA LEU A 2 -31.34 -11.58 25.09
C LEU A 2 -30.69 -10.28 25.53
N VAL A 3 -30.87 -9.84 26.78
CA VAL A 3 -30.26 -8.62 27.34
C VAL A 3 -28.75 -8.81 27.42
N ALA A 4 -28.26 -9.92 27.97
CA ALA A 4 -26.84 -10.23 28.05
C ALA A 4 -26.17 -10.23 26.66
N LEU A 5 -26.79 -10.92 25.70
CA LEU A 5 -26.31 -10.95 24.32
C LEU A 5 -26.33 -9.55 23.69
N GLY A 6 -27.38 -8.78 23.92
CA GLY A 6 -27.51 -7.40 23.44
C GLY A 6 -26.41 -6.48 24.02
N THR A 7 -26.10 -6.60 25.32
CA THR A 7 -25.05 -5.80 25.96
C THR A 7 -23.65 -6.18 25.47
N VAL A 8 -23.38 -7.49 25.29
CA VAL A 8 -22.11 -7.98 24.71
C VAL A 8 -21.94 -7.49 23.29
N LEU A 9 -22.98 -7.63 22.44
CA LEU A 9 -22.95 -7.15 21.05
C LEU A 9 -22.82 -5.61 20.98
N GLY A 10 -23.52 -4.89 21.87
CA GLY A 10 -23.40 -3.44 21.98
C GLY A 10 -21.98 -3.02 22.39
N GLY A 11 -21.42 -3.66 23.43
CA GLY A 11 -20.05 -3.43 23.87
C GLY A 11 -19.02 -3.74 22.77
N LEU A 12 -19.21 -4.84 22.04
CA LEU A 12 -18.39 -5.19 20.88
C LEU A 12 -18.52 -4.14 19.77
N GLY A 13 -19.73 -3.66 19.47
CA GLY A 13 -19.95 -2.60 18.48
C GLY A 13 -19.21 -1.31 18.86
N ILE A 14 -19.31 -0.87 20.13
CA ILE A 14 -18.57 0.31 20.64
C ILE A 14 -17.06 0.08 20.55
N PHE A 15 -16.58 -1.11 20.93
CA PHE A 15 -15.16 -1.49 20.83
C PHE A 15 -14.66 -1.39 19.38
N LEU A 16 -15.41 -1.95 18.41
CA LEU A 16 -15.07 -1.90 17.00
C LEU A 16 -15.05 -0.48 16.44
N LEU A 17 -16.05 0.34 16.79
CA LEU A 17 -16.07 1.77 16.44
C LEU A 17 -14.86 2.49 17.02
N GLY A 18 -14.56 2.23 18.30
CA GLY A 18 -13.37 2.77 18.96
C GLY A 18 -12.08 2.39 18.23
N MET A 19 -11.94 1.13 17.84
CA MET A 19 -10.79 0.63 17.07
C MET A 19 -10.67 1.32 15.69
N ILE A 20 -11.78 1.54 14.99
CA ILE A 20 -11.80 2.22 13.69
C ILE A 20 -11.36 3.68 13.88
N TYR A 21 -11.96 4.42 14.81
CA TYR A 21 -11.58 5.81 15.07
C TYR A 21 -10.12 5.96 15.54
N LEU A 22 -9.65 5.02 16.37
CA LEU A 22 -8.25 4.99 16.81
C LEU A 22 -7.31 4.79 15.62
N THR A 23 -7.54 3.73 14.83
CA THR A 23 -6.69 3.36 13.70
C THR A 23 -6.70 4.43 12.61
N ASP A 24 -7.88 4.93 12.23
CA ASP A 24 -8.01 5.96 11.20
C ASP A 24 -7.41 7.30 11.67
N GLY A 25 -7.62 7.66 12.91
CA GLY A 25 -7.05 8.85 13.51
C GLY A 25 -5.53 8.78 13.59
N LEU A 26 -4.96 7.65 14.02
CA LEU A 26 -3.51 7.44 14.05
C LEU A 26 -2.90 7.42 12.62
N LYS A 27 -3.56 6.76 11.68
CA LYS A 27 -3.16 6.73 10.27
C LYS A 27 -3.16 8.14 9.66
N GLN A 28 -4.22 8.91 9.87
CA GLN A 28 -4.34 10.27 9.34
C GLN A 28 -3.37 11.23 10.04
N SER A 29 -3.15 11.10 11.36
CA SER A 29 -2.21 11.93 12.09
C SER A 29 -0.75 11.63 11.74
N ALA A 30 -0.44 10.35 11.46
CA ALA A 30 0.88 9.93 11.00
C ALA A 30 1.13 10.42 9.55
N GLY A 31 0.08 10.47 8.72
CA GLY A 31 0.10 11.00 7.36
C GLY A 31 1.31 10.54 6.55
N GLU A 32 1.96 11.50 5.89
CA GLU A 32 3.17 11.29 5.08
C GLU A 32 4.38 10.78 5.89
N LYS A 33 4.40 11.01 7.22
CA LYS A 33 5.49 10.54 8.09
C LYS A 33 5.54 9.01 8.15
N LEU A 34 4.39 8.33 8.07
CA LEU A 34 4.34 6.87 8.03
C LEU A 34 5.16 6.32 6.85
N ASP A 35 4.98 6.92 5.68
CA ASP A 35 5.67 6.55 4.46
C ASP A 35 7.17 6.85 4.56
N GLN A 36 7.55 8.01 5.09
CA GLN A 36 8.95 8.37 5.32
C GLN A 36 9.63 7.44 6.32
N TYR A 37 8.97 7.10 7.43
CA TYR A 37 9.50 6.14 8.40
C TYR A 37 9.67 4.74 7.81
N LEU A 38 8.72 4.28 6.99
CA LEU A 38 8.86 3.02 6.27
C LEU A 38 10.01 3.08 5.27
N HIS A 39 10.11 4.13 4.47
CA HIS A 39 11.18 4.26 3.47
C HIS A 39 12.57 4.31 4.12
N ARG A 40 12.78 5.20 5.11
CA ARG A 40 14.07 5.35 5.81
C ARG A 40 14.37 4.20 6.78
N GLY A 41 13.34 3.66 7.40
CA GLY A 41 13.43 2.62 8.42
C GLY A 41 13.58 1.20 7.88
N THR A 42 13.58 0.98 6.55
CA THR A 42 13.55 -0.37 5.98
C THR A 42 14.76 -0.69 5.08
N ASN A 43 15.77 0.16 5.07
CA ASN A 43 16.99 -0.01 4.25
C ASN A 43 17.73 -1.35 4.50
N THR A 44 17.52 -1.99 5.64
CA THR A 44 18.06 -3.31 5.95
C THR A 44 16.97 -4.21 6.50
N LYS A 45 17.14 -5.53 6.39
CA LYS A 45 16.20 -6.53 6.94
C LYS A 45 15.88 -6.27 8.42
N ARG A 46 16.90 -6.06 9.26
CA ARG A 46 16.73 -5.78 10.70
C ARG A 46 15.93 -4.51 10.95
N ARG A 47 16.26 -3.42 10.26
CA ARG A 47 15.50 -2.17 10.36
C ARG A 47 14.06 -2.35 9.88
N GLY A 48 13.85 -3.12 8.79
CA GLY A 48 12.50 -3.49 8.33
C GLY A 48 11.67 -4.17 9.41
N PHE A 49 12.25 -5.12 10.14
CA PHE A 49 11.59 -5.78 11.27
C PHE A 49 11.18 -4.77 12.36
N PHE A 50 12.10 -3.95 12.84
CA PHE A 50 11.80 -2.96 13.89
C PHE A 50 10.81 -1.90 13.42
N SER A 51 10.89 -1.46 12.17
CA SER A 51 9.91 -0.53 11.60
C SER A 51 8.52 -1.18 11.52
N GLY A 52 8.41 -2.41 11.02
CA GLY A 52 7.15 -3.14 10.99
C GLY A 52 6.55 -3.33 12.39
N PHE A 53 7.38 -3.71 13.37
CA PHE A 53 6.97 -3.84 14.77
C PHE A 53 6.45 -2.52 15.34
N LEU A 54 7.27 -1.47 15.28
CA LEU A 54 6.95 -0.17 15.89
C LEU A 54 5.72 0.47 15.24
N LEU A 55 5.67 0.49 13.92
CA LEU A 55 4.56 1.09 13.20
C LEU A 55 3.25 0.34 13.43
N THR A 56 3.28 -1.00 13.48
CA THR A 56 2.07 -1.78 13.80
C THR A 56 1.64 -1.57 15.24
N ALA A 57 2.58 -1.52 16.17
CA ALA A 57 2.28 -1.24 17.58
C ALA A 57 1.65 0.16 17.77
N LEU A 58 2.11 1.15 17.01
CA LEU A 58 1.58 2.52 17.06
C LEU A 58 0.23 2.62 16.32
N VAL A 59 0.14 2.15 15.08
CA VAL A 59 -1.06 2.27 14.24
C VAL A 59 -2.14 1.24 14.63
N GLN A 60 -1.79 0.20 15.41
CA GLN A 60 -2.68 -0.89 15.83
C GLN A 60 -3.32 -1.65 14.66
N SER A 61 -2.66 -1.66 13.48
CA SER A 61 -3.14 -2.32 12.27
C SER A 61 -2.01 -2.90 11.44
N SER A 62 -1.85 -4.22 11.48
CA SER A 62 -0.90 -4.95 10.62
C SER A 62 -1.31 -4.94 9.15
N SER A 63 -2.62 -4.87 8.87
CA SER A 63 -3.12 -4.80 7.49
C SER A 63 -2.68 -3.52 6.79
N VAL A 64 -2.74 -2.37 7.47
CA VAL A 64 -2.26 -1.07 6.95
C VAL A 64 -0.77 -1.15 6.62
N ILE A 65 0.05 -1.69 7.53
CA ILE A 65 1.49 -1.82 7.33
C ILE A 65 1.82 -2.81 6.19
N THR A 66 1.05 -3.89 6.08
CA THR A 66 1.21 -4.86 4.97
C THR A 66 0.88 -4.23 3.63
N VAL A 67 -0.22 -3.46 3.53
CA VAL A 67 -0.63 -2.75 2.31
C VAL A 67 0.42 -1.70 1.93
N ALA A 68 0.90 -0.91 2.89
CA ALA A 68 2.00 0.04 2.65
C ALA A 68 3.25 -0.67 2.11
N THR A 69 3.63 -1.79 2.74
CA THR A 69 4.78 -2.60 2.31
C THR A 69 4.62 -3.11 0.87
N ILE A 70 3.41 -3.53 0.48
CA ILE A 70 3.09 -3.92 -0.90
C ILE A 70 3.32 -2.74 -1.85
N GLY A 71 2.85 -1.54 -1.50
CA GLY A 71 3.06 -0.32 -2.26
C GLY A 71 4.54 -0.04 -2.51
N PHE A 72 5.36 -0.10 -1.47
CA PHE A 72 6.82 0.09 -1.58
C PHE A 72 7.51 -0.98 -2.44
N VAL A 73 7.08 -2.25 -2.35
CA VAL A 73 7.64 -3.30 -3.23
C VAL A 73 7.24 -3.08 -4.68
N ASN A 74 5.99 -2.67 -4.93
CA ASN A 74 5.53 -2.34 -6.28
C ASN A 74 6.27 -1.13 -6.85
N ALA A 75 6.48 -0.10 -6.04
CA ALA A 75 7.27 1.07 -6.39
C ALA A 75 8.80 0.80 -6.47
N ARG A 76 9.26 -0.44 -6.27
CA ARG A 76 10.68 -0.84 -6.23
C ARG A 76 11.51 -0.12 -5.17
N LEU A 77 10.87 0.46 -4.16
CA LEU A 77 11.53 1.12 -3.04
C LEU A 77 12.00 0.10 -1.99
N LEU A 78 11.34 -1.05 -1.92
CA LEU A 78 11.73 -2.18 -1.08
C LEU A 78 11.97 -3.44 -1.89
N SER A 79 13.02 -4.17 -1.55
CA SER A 79 13.19 -5.54 -2.01
C SER A 79 12.19 -6.48 -1.34
N MET A 80 11.87 -7.60 -1.99
CA MET A 80 10.99 -8.62 -1.42
C MET A 80 11.49 -9.13 -0.06
N GLY A 81 12.81 -9.30 0.10
CA GLY A 81 13.39 -9.71 1.37
C GLY A 81 13.16 -8.71 2.50
N GLN A 82 13.32 -7.41 2.24
CA GLN A 82 13.02 -6.36 3.23
C GLN A 82 11.54 -6.36 3.59
N ALA A 83 10.64 -6.48 2.61
CA ALA A 83 9.20 -6.54 2.82
C ALA A 83 8.78 -7.70 3.73
N VAL A 84 9.36 -8.88 3.55
CA VAL A 84 9.10 -10.05 4.42
C VAL A 84 9.48 -9.74 5.88
N TRP A 85 10.59 -9.04 6.12
CA TRP A 85 10.99 -8.66 7.47
C TRP A 85 10.09 -7.60 8.09
N VAL A 86 9.56 -6.66 7.31
CA VAL A 86 8.52 -5.73 7.78
C VAL A 86 7.27 -6.50 8.23
N VAL A 87 6.83 -7.48 7.44
CA VAL A 87 5.69 -8.35 7.79
C VAL A 87 5.96 -9.14 9.09
N PHE A 88 7.16 -9.69 9.27
CA PHE A 88 7.52 -10.40 10.51
C PHE A 88 7.47 -9.46 11.72
N GLY A 89 8.02 -8.25 11.60
CA GLY A 89 7.92 -7.24 12.65
C GLY A 89 6.48 -6.84 12.93
N SER A 90 5.69 -6.65 11.89
CA SER A 90 4.26 -6.30 11.99
C SER A 90 3.46 -7.37 12.78
N ASN A 91 3.73 -8.65 12.56
CA ASN A 91 3.07 -9.73 13.32
C ASN A 91 3.41 -9.69 14.82
N VAL A 92 4.67 -9.40 15.18
CA VAL A 92 5.03 -9.16 16.58
C VAL A 92 4.38 -7.89 17.11
N GLY A 93 4.29 -6.83 16.29
CA GLY A 93 3.63 -5.56 16.65
C GLY A 93 2.15 -5.71 17.00
N THR A 94 1.43 -6.65 16.39
CA THR A 94 0.02 -6.91 16.73
C THR A 94 -0.18 -7.40 18.16
N THR A 95 0.84 -7.96 18.80
CA THR A 95 0.76 -8.41 20.19
C THR A 95 0.53 -7.26 21.17
N MET A 96 0.87 -6.02 20.79
CA MET A 96 0.67 -4.83 21.60
C MET A 96 -0.80 -4.54 21.92
N THR A 97 -1.74 -4.94 21.04
CA THR A 97 -3.18 -4.86 21.34
C THR A 97 -3.54 -5.68 22.58
N ALA A 98 -3.04 -6.92 22.68
CA ALA A 98 -3.28 -7.78 23.83
C ALA A 98 -2.69 -7.16 25.12
N TRP A 99 -1.51 -6.54 25.06
CA TRP A 99 -0.90 -5.84 26.18
C TRP A 99 -1.70 -4.61 26.62
N ILE A 100 -2.18 -3.80 25.68
CA ILE A 100 -3.02 -2.63 25.98
C ILE A 100 -4.29 -3.08 26.70
N VAL A 101 -4.98 -4.11 26.19
CA VAL A 101 -6.19 -4.65 26.81
C VAL A 101 -5.89 -5.26 28.19
N ALA A 102 -4.84 -6.08 28.31
CA ALA A 102 -4.51 -6.78 29.55
C ALA A 102 -4.05 -5.85 30.69
N LEU A 103 -3.26 -4.81 30.36
CA LEU A 103 -2.68 -3.90 31.37
C LEU A 103 -3.61 -2.75 31.72
N ILE A 104 -4.28 -2.19 30.73
CA ILE A 104 -5.14 -1.00 30.93
C ILE A 104 -6.59 -1.43 31.17
N GLY A 105 -7.12 -2.31 30.31
CA GLY A 105 -8.53 -2.67 30.28
C GLY A 105 -9.00 -3.40 31.54
N PHE A 106 -8.14 -4.18 32.19
CA PHE A 106 -8.53 -5.01 33.34
C PHE A 106 -7.99 -4.54 34.69
N LYS A 107 -7.02 -3.61 34.72
CA LYS A 107 -6.42 -3.12 35.98
C LYS A 107 -6.85 -1.71 36.38
N ILE A 108 -7.22 -0.87 35.44
CA ILE A 108 -7.57 0.53 35.65
C ILE A 108 -9.09 0.69 35.57
N LYS A 109 -9.70 1.44 36.50
CA LYS A 109 -11.13 1.79 36.39
C LYS A 109 -11.35 2.59 35.11
N VAL A 110 -11.93 1.93 34.08
CA VAL A 110 -12.17 2.49 32.75
C VAL A 110 -12.87 3.85 32.79
N GLN A 111 -13.81 4.01 33.70
CA GLN A 111 -14.58 5.24 33.87
C GLN A 111 -13.73 6.47 34.21
N LEU A 112 -12.56 6.30 34.85
CA LEU A 112 -11.69 7.41 35.27
C LEU A 112 -10.97 8.07 34.11
N PHE A 113 -10.67 7.32 33.03
CA PHE A 113 -9.89 7.84 31.89
C PHE A 113 -10.62 7.73 30.56
N ALA A 114 -11.38 6.65 30.30
CA ALA A 114 -11.97 6.41 29.01
C ALA A 114 -13.04 7.45 28.63
N LEU A 115 -13.97 7.76 29.55
CA LEU A 115 -14.99 8.79 29.30
C LEU A 115 -14.38 10.18 29.10
N PRO A 116 -13.43 10.65 29.93
CA PRO A 116 -12.71 11.89 29.65
C PRO A 116 -12.00 11.91 28.30
N MET A 117 -11.39 10.79 27.88
CA MET A 117 -10.73 10.70 26.58
C MET A 117 -11.74 10.76 25.42
N VAL A 118 -12.90 10.12 25.55
CA VAL A 118 -13.98 10.24 24.56
C VAL A 118 -14.41 11.70 24.44
N GLY A 119 -14.69 12.35 25.56
CA GLY A 119 -15.15 13.75 25.57
C GLY A 119 -14.10 14.70 24.98
N LEU A 120 -12.89 14.70 25.53
CA LEU A 120 -11.80 15.55 25.04
C LEU A 120 -11.47 15.28 23.57
N GLY A 121 -11.37 14.00 23.20
CA GLY A 121 -11.10 13.60 21.82
C GLY A 121 -12.19 14.06 20.86
N ALA A 122 -13.47 13.91 21.23
CA ALA A 122 -14.60 14.38 20.42
C ALA A 122 -14.58 15.91 20.27
N PHE A 123 -14.33 16.66 21.33
CA PHE A 123 -14.20 18.12 21.25
C PHE A 123 -13.05 18.54 20.32
N ILE A 124 -11.87 17.94 20.45
CA ILE A 124 -10.73 18.22 19.55
C ILE A 124 -11.11 17.87 18.12
N HIS A 125 -11.75 16.71 17.90
CA HIS A 125 -12.15 16.27 16.56
C HIS A 125 -13.14 17.22 15.87
N ILE A 126 -14.13 17.73 16.62
CA ILE A 126 -15.19 18.58 16.08
C ILE A 126 -14.72 20.04 15.93
N LEU A 127 -14.02 20.58 16.93
CA LEU A 127 -13.68 21.99 16.97
C LEU A 127 -12.40 22.35 16.21
N SER A 128 -11.51 21.38 15.97
CA SER A 128 -10.26 21.66 15.29
C SER A 128 -10.48 21.89 13.77
N LYS A 129 -9.91 22.99 13.27
CA LYS A 129 -9.85 23.29 11.83
C LYS A 129 -8.67 22.61 11.13
N GLN A 130 -7.65 22.21 11.90
CA GLN A 130 -6.45 21.57 11.36
C GLN A 130 -6.67 20.06 11.22
N PRO A 131 -6.46 19.46 10.02
CA PRO A 131 -6.70 18.04 9.79
C PRO A 131 -5.95 17.12 10.76
N GLN A 132 -4.71 17.48 11.11
CA GLN A 132 -3.87 16.71 12.02
C GLN A 132 -4.45 16.64 13.43
N TRP A 133 -4.87 17.77 14.01
CA TRP A 133 -5.50 17.80 15.33
C TRP A 133 -6.86 17.12 15.35
N ARG A 134 -7.61 17.25 14.25
CA ARG A 134 -8.86 16.52 14.06
C ARG A 134 -8.63 15.00 14.08
N ALA A 135 -7.60 14.53 13.39
CA ALA A 135 -7.21 13.13 13.39
C ALA A 135 -6.79 12.63 14.77
N ILE A 136 -5.96 13.42 15.50
CA ILE A 136 -5.54 13.11 16.87
C ILE A 136 -6.76 13.06 17.81
N GLY A 137 -7.68 14.01 17.69
CA GLY A 137 -8.94 14.01 18.45
C GLY A 137 -9.76 12.75 18.20
N GLY A 138 -9.89 12.35 16.93
CA GLY A 138 -10.53 11.09 16.54
C GLY A 138 -9.86 9.86 17.15
N ALA A 139 -8.52 9.79 17.10
CA ALA A 139 -7.75 8.72 17.73
C ALA A 139 -7.96 8.64 19.24
N LEU A 140 -7.94 9.79 19.92
CA LEU A 140 -8.15 9.88 21.36
C LEU A 140 -9.56 9.44 21.75
N ALA A 141 -10.58 9.91 21.03
CA ALA A 141 -11.98 9.48 21.24
C ALA A 141 -12.12 7.97 20.98
N GLY A 142 -11.51 7.48 19.90
CA GLY A 142 -11.49 6.05 19.55
C GLY A 142 -10.85 5.18 20.63
N PHE A 143 -9.72 5.63 21.19
CA PHE A 143 -9.07 4.95 22.31
C PHE A 143 -10.00 4.87 23.53
N GLY A 144 -10.67 5.96 23.88
CA GLY A 144 -11.65 5.95 24.96
C GLY A 144 -12.83 5.02 24.68
N LEU A 145 -13.42 5.08 23.47
CA LEU A 145 -14.53 4.20 23.07
C LEU A 145 -14.15 2.72 23.11
N LEU A 146 -12.92 2.37 22.72
CA LEU A 146 -12.40 1.01 22.81
C LEU A 146 -12.53 0.46 24.24
N PHE A 147 -12.11 1.22 25.25
CA PHE A 147 -12.20 0.80 26.64
C PHE A 147 -13.63 0.84 27.20
N VAL A 148 -14.47 1.78 26.75
CA VAL A 148 -15.89 1.78 27.09
C VAL A 148 -16.57 0.51 26.57
N GLY A 149 -16.31 0.13 25.32
CA GLY A 149 -16.82 -1.12 24.76
C GLY A 149 -16.33 -2.36 25.51
N LEU A 150 -15.06 -2.38 25.91
CA LEU A 150 -14.48 -3.44 26.73
C LEU A 150 -15.15 -3.54 28.12
N ASP A 151 -15.41 -2.41 28.76
CA ASP A 151 -16.09 -2.33 30.06
C ASP A 151 -17.52 -2.89 29.99
N PHE A 152 -18.29 -2.53 28.93
CA PHE A 152 -19.62 -3.10 28.68
C PHE A 152 -19.58 -4.61 28.49
N MET A 153 -18.60 -5.13 27.73
CA MET A 153 -18.45 -6.57 27.55
C MET A 153 -18.12 -7.28 28.87
N GLN A 154 -17.19 -6.72 29.67
CA GLN A 154 -16.84 -7.27 30.98
C GLN A 154 -18.01 -7.24 31.96
N GLY A 155 -18.70 -6.11 32.09
CA GLY A 155 -19.87 -5.99 32.95
C GLY A 155 -20.94 -7.05 32.62
N SER A 156 -21.19 -7.27 31.33
CA SER A 156 -22.12 -8.32 30.89
C SER A 156 -21.67 -9.71 31.27
N MET A 157 -20.37 -10.03 31.26
CA MET A 157 -19.84 -11.33 31.67
C MET A 157 -20.04 -11.56 33.18
N VAL A 158 -19.90 -10.50 33.99
CA VAL A 158 -20.12 -10.57 35.45
C VAL A 158 -21.61 -10.62 35.78
N ASP A 159 -22.41 -9.72 35.22
CA ASP A 159 -23.84 -9.56 35.55
C ASP A 159 -24.71 -10.75 35.09
N TYR A 160 -24.29 -11.40 34.00
CA TYR A 160 -25.06 -12.49 33.37
C TYR A 160 -24.28 -13.81 33.32
N GLN A 161 -23.27 -13.96 34.18
CA GLN A 161 -22.37 -15.14 34.17
C GLN A 161 -23.10 -16.48 34.18
N ASP A 162 -24.22 -16.59 34.87
CA ASP A 162 -25.01 -17.82 34.97
C ASP A 162 -25.80 -18.14 33.68
N GLN A 163 -25.88 -17.20 32.74
CA GLN A 163 -26.56 -17.35 31.47
C GLN A 163 -25.63 -17.80 30.33
N PHE A 164 -24.31 -17.72 30.55
CA PHE A 164 -23.33 -18.17 29.59
C PHE A 164 -22.90 -19.61 29.89
N PHE A 165 -22.71 -20.38 28.82
CA PHE A 165 -22.14 -21.72 28.92
C PHE A 165 -20.68 -21.58 29.36
N ARG A 166 -20.30 -22.27 30.45
CA ARG A 166 -18.94 -22.28 30.97
C ARG A 166 -18.28 -23.59 30.64
N LEU A 167 -17.03 -23.51 30.18
CA LEU A 167 -16.14 -24.64 30.06
C LEU A 167 -15.30 -24.76 31.32
N ASP A 168 -15.20 -25.98 31.88
CA ASP A 168 -14.37 -26.25 33.06
C ASP A 168 -12.93 -26.55 32.65
N ASP A 169 -12.01 -26.53 33.61
CA ASP A 169 -10.62 -26.96 33.41
C ASP A 169 -10.50 -28.43 32.97
N SER A 170 -11.49 -29.28 33.31
CA SER A 170 -11.58 -30.67 32.83
C SER A 170 -11.83 -30.81 31.34
N SER A 171 -12.24 -29.72 30.68
CA SER A 171 -12.52 -29.65 29.22
C SER A 171 -11.25 -29.51 28.37
N PHE A 172 -10.05 -29.53 28.96
CA PHE A 172 -8.80 -29.41 28.22
C PHE A 172 -8.43 -30.72 27.51
N ASP A 173 -9.05 -30.93 26.35
CA ASP A 173 -8.75 -32.04 25.44
C ASP A 173 -8.58 -31.52 23.99
N VAL A 174 -8.15 -32.39 23.09
CA VAL A 174 -7.88 -32.04 21.68
C VAL A 174 -9.12 -31.50 20.98
N GLN A 175 -10.31 -31.99 21.30
CA GLN A 175 -11.56 -31.59 20.67
C GLN A 175 -11.90 -30.14 21.06
N HIS A 176 -11.83 -29.80 22.34
CA HIS A 176 -12.09 -28.43 22.81
C HIS A 176 -11.00 -27.45 22.36
N VAL A 177 -9.74 -27.88 22.35
CA VAL A 177 -8.62 -27.08 21.80
C VAL A 177 -8.88 -26.74 20.33
N LEU A 178 -9.29 -27.73 19.50
CA LEU A 178 -9.60 -27.50 18.09
C LEU A 178 -10.85 -26.61 17.93
N MET A 179 -11.87 -26.82 18.74
CA MET A 179 -13.10 -26.02 18.73
C MET A 179 -12.79 -24.54 19.03
N LEU A 180 -12.03 -24.26 20.09
CA LEU A 180 -11.68 -22.89 20.47
C LEU A 180 -10.70 -22.25 19.48
N PHE A 181 -9.76 -23.02 18.91
CA PHE A 181 -8.93 -22.56 17.81
C PHE A 181 -9.78 -22.13 16.62
N LEU A 182 -10.73 -22.99 16.18
CA LEU A 182 -11.63 -22.67 15.08
C LEU A 182 -12.53 -21.48 15.40
N MET A 183 -13.02 -21.37 16.63
CA MET A 183 -13.79 -20.20 17.09
C MET A 183 -12.97 -18.92 16.94
N GLY A 184 -11.75 -18.86 17.47
CA GLY A 184 -10.88 -17.70 17.34
C GLY A 184 -10.53 -17.37 15.89
N PHE A 185 -10.28 -18.39 15.07
CA PHE A 185 -10.07 -18.25 13.63
C PHE A 185 -11.30 -17.61 12.95
N MET A 186 -12.47 -18.20 13.15
CA MET A 186 -13.72 -17.71 12.55
C MET A 186 -14.09 -16.30 13.02
N MET A 187 -13.87 -15.99 14.31
CA MET A 187 -14.06 -14.63 14.82
C MET A 187 -13.22 -13.62 14.02
N THR A 188 -11.96 -13.92 13.79
CA THR A 188 -11.10 -13.02 13.00
C THR A 188 -11.53 -12.93 11.53
N VAL A 189 -11.93 -14.04 10.93
CA VAL A 189 -12.45 -14.06 9.55
C VAL A 189 -13.70 -13.19 9.41
N VAL A 190 -14.66 -13.32 10.34
CA VAL A 190 -15.93 -12.57 10.31
C VAL A 190 -15.72 -11.09 10.64
N MET A 191 -14.96 -10.81 11.71
CA MET A 191 -14.71 -9.44 12.17
C MET A 191 -13.69 -8.70 11.30
N GLN A 192 -12.92 -9.40 10.46
CA GLN A 192 -11.80 -8.86 9.67
C GLN A 192 -10.79 -8.09 10.53
N SER A 193 -10.72 -8.40 11.82
CA SER A 193 -9.89 -7.74 12.81
C SER A 193 -9.42 -8.71 13.88
N SER A 194 -8.14 -9.07 13.85
CA SER A 194 -7.54 -9.90 14.91
C SER A 194 -7.46 -9.18 16.25
N SER A 195 -7.29 -7.85 16.24
CA SER A 195 -7.28 -7.05 17.47
C SER A 195 -8.63 -7.10 18.19
N ALA A 196 -9.74 -7.03 17.43
CA ALA A 196 -11.09 -7.15 17.98
C ALA A 196 -11.36 -8.58 18.50
N SER A 197 -10.98 -9.60 17.73
CA SER A 197 -11.10 -11.00 18.15
C SER A 197 -10.28 -11.27 19.41
N MET A 198 -9.07 -10.72 19.48
CA MET A 198 -8.19 -10.81 20.64
C MET A 198 -8.87 -10.19 21.88
N ALA A 199 -9.37 -8.97 21.78
CA ALA A 199 -10.04 -8.31 22.90
C ALA A 199 -11.24 -9.11 23.41
N MET A 200 -12.04 -9.68 22.50
CA MET A 200 -13.17 -10.52 22.86
C MET A 200 -12.71 -11.80 23.58
N ILE A 201 -11.70 -12.50 23.07
CA ILE A 201 -11.15 -13.70 23.71
C ILE A 201 -10.60 -13.37 25.10
N LEU A 202 -9.82 -12.28 25.24
CA LEU A 202 -9.31 -11.84 26.52
C LEU A 202 -10.43 -11.53 27.53
N THR A 203 -11.54 -10.94 27.07
CA THR A 203 -12.72 -10.66 27.90
C THR A 203 -13.41 -11.94 28.36
N LEU A 204 -13.61 -12.91 27.44
CA LEU A 204 -14.25 -14.20 27.77
C LEU A 204 -13.40 -14.99 28.78
N VAL A 205 -12.08 -14.97 28.65
CA VAL A 205 -11.19 -15.67 29.58
C VAL A 205 -11.12 -14.96 30.92
N ASN A 206 -10.99 -13.63 30.92
CA ASN A 206 -10.94 -12.84 32.16
C ASN A 206 -12.28 -12.84 32.92
N GLY A 207 -13.41 -13.00 32.21
CA GLY A 207 -14.74 -13.19 32.79
C GLY A 207 -15.02 -14.63 33.23
N GLY A 208 -14.07 -15.57 33.11
CA GLY A 208 -14.23 -16.95 33.54
C GLY A 208 -15.19 -17.81 32.69
N VAL A 209 -15.55 -17.35 31.49
CA VAL A 209 -16.40 -18.09 30.53
C VAL A 209 -15.60 -19.19 29.84
N ILE A 210 -14.35 -18.92 29.54
CA ILE A 210 -13.41 -19.85 28.88
C ILE A 210 -12.19 -20.02 29.79
N PRO A 211 -11.76 -21.25 30.09
CA PRO A 211 -10.50 -21.50 30.80
C PRO A 211 -9.28 -20.91 30.09
N LEU A 212 -8.27 -20.52 30.87
CA LEU A 212 -7.05 -19.91 30.35
C LEU A 212 -6.37 -20.74 29.23
N GLN A 213 -6.30 -22.07 29.41
CA GLN A 213 -5.70 -22.99 28.44
C GLN A 213 -6.44 -22.98 27.09
N LEU A 214 -7.76 -23.03 27.14
CA LEU A 214 -8.61 -23.00 25.95
C LEU A 214 -8.62 -21.62 25.31
N GLY A 215 -8.55 -20.55 26.11
CA GLY A 215 -8.34 -19.20 25.64
C GLY A 215 -7.05 -19.03 24.85
N ALA A 216 -5.98 -19.71 25.27
CA ALA A 216 -4.72 -19.71 24.53
C ALA A 216 -4.89 -20.35 23.12
N ALA A 217 -5.67 -21.44 22.99
CA ALA A 217 -5.98 -22.02 21.69
C ALA A 217 -6.78 -21.05 20.79
N ALA A 218 -7.77 -20.34 21.37
CA ALA A 218 -8.54 -19.33 20.67
C ALA A 218 -7.66 -18.16 20.17
N VAL A 219 -6.68 -17.73 20.98
CA VAL A 219 -5.69 -16.70 20.61
C VAL A 219 -4.88 -17.13 19.39
N VAL A 220 -4.41 -18.40 19.36
CA VAL A 220 -3.70 -18.94 18.18
C VAL A 220 -4.60 -18.94 16.96
N GLY A 221 -5.86 -19.37 17.12
CA GLY A 221 -6.86 -19.34 16.05
C GLY A 221 -7.08 -17.94 15.51
N ALA A 222 -7.24 -16.94 16.39
CA ALA A 222 -7.40 -15.54 16.00
C ALA A 222 -6.19 -15.00 15.23
N ASN A 223 -4.98 -15.38 15.64
CA ASN A 223 -3.76 -14.99 14.93
C ASN A 223 -3.67 -15.62 13.52
N VAL A 224 -3.96 -16.92 13.40
CA VAL A 224 -4.01 -17.60 12.09
C VAL A 224 -5.14 -17.03 11.22
N GLY A 225 -6.26 -16.61 11.81
CA GLY A 225 -7.38 -15.99 11.12
C GLY A 225 -7.01 -14.71 10.35
N THR A 226 -5.95 -13.99 10.75
CA THR A 226 -5.44 -12.83 10.00
C THR A 226 -4.97 -13.17 8.58
N THR A 227 -4.69 -14.43 8.31
CA THR A 227 -4.34 -14.89 6.96
C THR A 227 -5.47 -14.68 5.97
N SER A 228 -6.73 -14.69 6.42
CA SER A 228 -7.90 -14.45 5.57
C SER A 228 -7.89 -13.05 4.95
N THR A 229 -7.53 -12.02 5.73
CA THR A 229 -7.42 -10.64 5.25
C THR A 229 -6.30 -10.52 4.21
N ALA A 230 -5.15 -11.17 4.47
CA ALA A 230 -4.03 -11.20 3.53
C ALA A 230 -4.39 -11.93 2.23
N LEU A 231 -5.13 -13.04 2.30
CA LEU A 231 -5.57 -13.79 1.11
C LEU A 231 -6.59 -12.98 0.29
N LEU A 232 -7.56 -12.31 0.92
CA LEU A 232 -8.50 -11.44 0.24
C LEU A 232 -7.79 -10.31 -0.51
N ALA A 233 -6.73 -9.75 0.07
CA ALA A 233 -5.89 -8.73 -0.57
C ALA A 233 -5.15 -9.25 -1.83
N THR A 234 -5.07 -10.57 -2.06
CA THR A 234 -4.43 -11.12 -3.28
C THR A 234 -5.34 -11.15 -4.50
N ILE A 235 -6.65 -10.96 -4.33
CA ILE A 235 -7.64 -11.03 -5.41
C ILE A 235 -7.44 -9.82 -6.35
N GLY A 236 -7.06 -10.10 -7.59
CA GLY A 236 -6.75 -9.06 -8.58
C GLY A 236 -5.46 -8.27 -8.31
N ALA A 237 -4.64 -8.70 -7.35
CA ALA A 237 -3.43 -8.00 -6.97
C ALA A 237 -2.22 -8.37 -7.84
N THR A 238 -1.19 -7.51 -7.79
CA THR A 238 0.10 -7.72 -8.47
C THR A 238 0.83 -8.97 -7.97
N ALA A 239 1.80 -9.46 -8.73
CA ALA A 239 2.63 -10.59 -8.31
C ALA A 239 3.39 -10.29 -7.00
N ASN A 240 3.82 -9.04 -6.80
CA ASN A 240 4.50 -8.62 -5.59
C ASN A 240 3.55 -8.60 -4.38
N ALA A 241 2.32 -8.10 -4.54
CA ALA A 241 1.30 -8.15 -3.50
C ALA A 241 1.01 -9.58 -3.06
N LYS A 242 0.85 -10.50 -4.02
CA LYS A 242 0.67 -11.93 -3.75
C LYS A 242 1.84 -12.53 -2.97
N ARG A 243 3.08 -12.18 -3.33
CA ARG A 243 4.28 -12.66 -2.60
C ARG A 243 4.30 -12.18 -1.15
N VAL A 244 4.01 -10.89 -0.90
CA VAL A 244 3.97 -10.32 0.46
C VAL A 244 2.85 -10.97 1.28
N ALA A 245 1.65 -11.08 0.73
CA ALA A 245 0.51 -11.73 1.39
C ALA A 245 0.79 -13.19 1.73
N TRP A 246 1.37 -13.97 0.82
CA TRP A 246 1.74 -15.36 1.08
C TRP A 246 2.90 -15.51 2.06
N ALA A 247 3.82 -14.55 2.14
CA ALA A 247 4.82 -14.51 3.21
C ALA A 247 4.16 -14.33 4.59
N HIS A 248 3.14 -13.45 4.69
CA HIS A 248 2.33 -13.28 5.90
C HIS A 248 1.57 -14.56 6.27
N VAL A 249 0.91 -15.21 5.30
CA VAL A 249 0.24 -16.50 5.51
C VAL A 249 1.22 -17.55 6.02
N SER A 250 2.37 -17.70 5.38
CA SER A 250 3.40 -18.68 5.76
C SER A 250 3.88 -18.45 7.19
N PHE A 251 4.12 -17.21 7.58
CA PHE A 251 4.51 -16.85 8.93
C PHE A 251 3.46 -17.27 9.96
N ASN A 252 2.19 -16.86 9.76
CA ASN A 252 1.13 -17.14 10.72
C ASN A 252 0.82 -18.63 10.84
N LEU A 253 0.93 -19.40 9.75
CA LEU A 253 0.78 -20.86 9.80
C LEU A 253 1.90 -21.50 10.59
N VAL A 254 3.16 -21.13 10.36
CA VAL A 254 4.30 -21.64 11.12
C VAL A 254 4.18 -21.29 12.60
N ALA A 255 3.93 -20.01 12.91
CA ALA A 255 3.74 -19.55 14.28
C ALA A 255 2.56 -20.25 14.97
N GLY A 256 1.44 -20.46 14.26
CA GLY A 256 0.27 -21.17 14.76
C GLY A 256 0.55 -22.64 15.08
N VAL A 257 1.24 -23.35 14.18
CA VAL A 257 1.64 -24.75 14.43
C VAL A 257 2.56 -24.85 15.65
N VAL A 258 3.58 -23.99 15.73
CA VAL A 258 4.50 -23.94 16.88
C VAL A 258 3.74 -23.63 18.17
N ALA A 259 2.83 -22.67 18.14
CA ALA A 259 2.00 -22.33 19.29
C ALA A 259 1.15 -23.52 19.76
N LEU A 260 0.45 -24.21 18.86
CA LEU A 260 -0.36 -25.37 19.22
C LEU A 260 0.49 -26.52 19.79
N LEU A 261 1.68 -26.75 19.25
CA LEU A 261 2.61 -27.76 19.79
C LEU A 261 3.12 -27.41 21.19
N LEU A 262 3.31 -26.15 21.49
CA LEU A 262 3.74 -25.65 22.79
C LEU A 262 2.60 -25.48 23.79
N LEU A 263 1.34 -25.53 23.35
CA LEU A 263 0.17 -25.24 24.16
C LEU A 263 0.09 -26.09 25.43
N PRO A 264 0.34 -27.43 25.42
CA PRO A 264 0.28 -28.23 26.63
C PRO A 264 1.32 -27.80 27.69
N VAL A 265 2.53 -27.45 27.25
CA VAL A 265 3.63 -27.04 28.15
C VAL A 265 3.35 -25.65 28.72
N VAL A 266 2.96 -24.71 27.86
CA VAL A 266 2.70 -23.34 28.26
C VAL A 266 1.45 -23.24 29.13
N SER A 267 0.40 -24.02 28.83
CA SER A 267 -0.82 -24.03 29.63
C SER A 267 -0.57 -24.49 31.07
N SER A 268 0.22 -25.53 31.29
CA SER A 268 0.54 -25.99 32.65
C SER A 268 1.29 -24.92 33.47
N VAL A 269 2.30 -24.27 32.86
CA VAL A 269 3.06 -23.20 33.51
C VAL A 269 2.18 -21.99 33.82
N PHE A 270 1.30 -21.60 32.88
CA PHE A 270 0.44 -20.42 33.05
C PHE A 270 -0.68 -20.67 34.04
N VAL A 271 -1.25 -21.86 34.09
CA VAL A 271 -2.26 -22.22 35.07
C VAL A 271 -1.66 -22.23 36.49
N GLU A 272 -0.47 -22.75 36.66
CA GLU A 272 0.22 -22.68 37.95
C GLU A 272 0.56 -21.26 38.37
N ALA A 273 1.05 -20.42 37.44
CA ALA A 273 1.35 -19.03 37.70
C ALA A 273 0.08 -18.20 38.00
N TYR A 274 -1.00 -18.52 37.31
CA TYR A 274 -2.31 -17.88 37.54
C TYR A 274 -2.91 -18.28 38.90
N SER A 275 -2.86 -19.58 39.24
CA SER A 275 -3.37 -20.11 40.53
C SER A 275 -2.60 -19.55 41.73
N ARG A 276 -1.33 -19.18 41.54
CA ARG A 276 -0.50 -18.49 42.55
C ARG A 276 -0.75 -16.97 42.60
N GLU A 277 -1.77 -16.47 41.90
CA GLU A 277 -2.10 -15.04 41.79
C GLU A 277 -0.95 -14.16 41.30
N LEU A 278 0.04 -14.74 40.63
CA LEU A 278 1.09 -13.98 39.98
C LEU A 278 0.46 -13.02 38.95
N ALA A 279 0.96 -11.81 38.84
CA ALA A 279 0.37 -10.74 38.04
C ALA A 279 -1.05 -10.30 38.50
N GLY A 280 -1.39 -10.54 39.77
CA GLY A 280 -2.67 -10.15 40.38
C GLY A 280 -3.88 -10.91 39.80
N GLY A 281 -3.70 -12.20 39.46
CA GLY A 281 -4.78 -13.05 38.98
C GLY A 281 -5.36 -12.63 37.59
N ASN A 282 -4.59 -11.93 36.77
CA ASN A 282 -5.04 -11.45 35.47
C ASN A 282 -4.76 -12.47 34.36
N ALA A 283 -5.78 -13.25 33.97
CA ALA A 283 -5.67 -14.25 32.91
C ALA A 283 -5.30 -13.66 31.55
N ALA A 284 -5.81 -12.48 31.23
CA ALA A 284 -5.49 -11.77 29.98
C ALA A 284 -4.00 -11.40 29.87
N PHE A 285 -3.33 -11.12 30.99
CA PHE A 285 -1.89 -10.88 31.04
C PHE A 285 -1.10 -12.10 30.55
N TRP A 286 -1.48 -13.31 30.99
CA TRP A 286 -0.84 -14.54 30.57
C TRP A 286 -1.07 -14.86 29.10
N LEU A 287 -2.26 -14.54 28.59
CA LEU A 287 -2.55 -14.68 27.17
C LEU A 287 -1.76 -13.68 26.32
N ALA A 288 -1.54 -12.45 26.80
CA ALA A 288 -0.70 -11.47 26.10
C ALA A 288 0.77 -11.92 26.06
N ILE A 289 1.30 -12.51 27.14
CA ILE A 289 2.62 -13.14 27.17
C ILE A 289 2.68 -14.26 26.13
N TYR A 290 1.71 -15.18 26.15
CA TYR A 290 1.66 -16.30 25.22
C TYR A 290 1.63 -15.83 23.76
N HIS A 291 0.78 -14.86 23.46
CA HIS A 291 0.68 -14.24 22.14
C HIS A 291 2.04 -13.68 21.67
N THR A 292 2.75 -13.03 22.57
CA THR A 292 4.09 -12.50 22.27
C THR A 292 5.12 -13.60 22.06
N ILE A 293 5.14 -14.62 22.94
CA ILE A 293 6.09 -15.73 22.87
C ILE A 293 6.00 -16.45 21.53
N PHE A 294 4.80 -16.87 21.11
CA PHE A 294 4.73 -17.66 19.88
C PHE A 294 4.96 -16.80 18.61
N ASN A 295 4.64 -15.51 18.60
CA ASN A 295 5.00 -14.64 17.49
C ASN A 295 6.52 -14.41 17.42
N VAL A 296 7.19 -14.21 18.55
CA VAL A 296 8.66 -14.11 18.60
C VAL A 296 9.32 -15.41 18.18
N LEU A 297 8.85 -16.56 18.67
CA LEU A 297 9.33 -17.87 18.23
C LEU A 297 9.10 -18.09 16.73
N GLY A 298 7.94 -17.67 16.21
CA GLY A 298 7.66 -17.68 14.78
C GLY A 298 8.72 -16.91 13.99
N VAL A 299 9.10 -15.70 14.45
CA VAL A 299 10.19 -14.92 13.84
C VAL A 299 11.51 -15.68 13.89
N LEU A 300 11.89 -16.22 15.05
CA LEU A 300 13.15 -16.94 15.20
C LEU A 300 13.25 -18.15 14.26
N ILE A 301 12.15 -18.87 14.04
CA ILE A 301 12.07 -19.99 13.10
C ILE A 301 12.10 -19.50 11.65
N MET A 302 11.43 -18.38 11.37
CA MET A 302 11.34 -17.85 10.00
C MET A 302 12.60 -17.11 9.56
N ILE A 303 13.48 -16.65 10.47
CA ILE A 303 14.76 -16.03 10.12
C ILE A 303 15.60 -16.91 9.17
N PRO A 304 15.94 -18.17 9.51
CA PRO A 304 16.68 -19.05 8.61
C PRO A 304 15.84 -19.50 7.40
N ALA A 305 14.52 -19.54 7.50
CA ALA A 305 13.62 -19.94 6.43
C ALA A 305 13.36 -18.83 5.39
N GLU A 306 13.56 -17.55 5.73
CA GLU A 306 13.24 -16.39 4.87
C GLU A 306 13.83 -16.49 3.46
N PRO A 307 15.12 -16.82 3.24
CA PRO A 307 15.67 -16.90 1.89
C PRO A 307 14.99 -17.99 1.03
N TYR A 308 14.57 -19.09 1.66
CA TYR A 308 13.86 -20.17 0.97
C TYR A 308 12.43 -19.76 0.63
N VAL A 309 11.72 -19.16 1.59
CA VAL A 309 10.35 -18.64 1.40
C VAL A 309 10.34 -17.58 0.30
N THR A 310 11.22 -16.59 0.37
CA THR A 310 11.32 -15.51 -0.63
C THR A 310 11.62 -16.07 -2.03
N ARG A 311 12.51 -17.06 -2.14
CA ARG A 311 12.82 -17.72 -3.42
C ARG A 311 11.64 -18.52 -3.95
N ALA A 312 10.96 -19.29 -3.09
CA ALA A 312 9.80 -20.08 -3.46
C ALA A 312 8.66 -19.19 -3.95
N LEU A 313 8.36 -18.10 -3.24
CA LEU A 313 7.33 -17.13 -3.61
C LEU A 313 7.66 -16.40 -4.91
N SER A 314 8.94 -16.05 -5.12
CA SER A 314 9.40 -15.43 -6.36
C SER A 314 9.25 -16.36 -7.57
N ARG A 315 9.44 -17.67 -7.38
CA ARG A 315 9.23 -18.68 -8.43
C ARG A 315 7.76 -18.97 -8.69
N ARG A 316 6.92 -18.98 -7.64
CA ARG A 316 5.49 -19.32 -7.74
C ARG A 316 4.68 -18.21 -8.41
N PHE A 317 4.96 -16.96 -8.06
CA PHE A 317 4.29 -15.79 -8.60
C PHE A 317 5.21 -15.08 -9.60
N LYS A 318 5.51 -15.75 -10.71
CA LYS A 318 6.22 -15.12 -11.83
C LYS A 318 5.35 -14.01 -12.43
N LYS A 319 5.97 -12.90 -12.85
CA LYS A 319 5.30 -12.02 -13.81
C LYS A 319 4.95 -12.88 -15.02
N ARG A 320 3.77 -12.73 -15.59
CA ARG A 320 3.46 -13.33 -16.89
C ARG A 320 4.42 -12.72 -17.91
N GLU A 321 5.49 -13.45 -18.21
CA GLU A 321 6.37 -13.17 -19.33
C GLU A 321 5.57 -13.50 -20.58
N GLY A 322 5.02 -12.52 -21.25
CA GLY A 322 4.24 -12.71 -22.47
C GLY A 322 3.22 -11.62 -22.75
N ALA A 323 2.78 -10.89 -21.75
CA ALA A 323 2.01 -9.67 -22.00
C ALA A 323 2.99 -8.48 -21.92
N HIS A 324 3.54 -8.08 -23.07
CA HIS A 324 4.35 -6.85 -23.17
C HIS A 324 3.54 -5.63 -22.72
N PHE A 325 2.23 -5.68 -22.91
CA PHE A 325 1.28 -4.60 -22.63
C PHE A 325 0.45 -4.92 -21.40
N GLN A 326 0.90 -4.48 -20.21
CA GLN A 326 0.14 -4.55 -18.95
C GLN A 326 0.63 -3.52 -17.94
N LEU A 327 -0.29 -3.03 -17.10
CA LEU A 327 0.06 -2.20 -15.95
C LEU A 327 0.87 -3.02 -14.94
N ARG A 328 1.99 -2.46 -14.45
CA ARG A 328 2.99 -3.19 -13.67
C ARG A 328 3.07 -2.78 -12.22
N TYR A 329 2.75 -1.51 -11.94
CA TYR A 329 3.00 -0.88 -10.64
C TYR A 329 1.72 -0.60 -9.86
N LEU A 330 0.55 -0.55 -10.53
CA LEU A 330 -0.72 -0.23 -9.90
C LEU A 330 -1.26 -1.42 -9.11
N ASP A 331 -1.70 -1.16 -7.87
CA ASP A 331 -2.31 -2.16 -7.00
C ASP A 331 -3.55 -1.56 -6.30
N LYS A 332 -4.65 -2.31 -6.28
CA LYS A 332 -5.93 -1.85 -5.71
C LYS A 332 -5.83 -1.56 -4.22
N ASN A 333 -4.92 -2.24 -3.53
CA ASN A 333 -4.79 -2.13 -2.07
C ASN A 333 -4.15 -0.79 -1.64
N ILE A 334 -3.36 -0.14 -2.50
CA ILE A 334 -2.69 1.13 -2.18
C ILE A 334 -3.51 2.37 -2.53
N VAL A 335 -4.66 2.23 -3.19
CA VAL A 335 -5.55 3.35 -3.54
C VAL A 335 -5.94 4.19 -2.33
N THR A 336 -6.10 3.55 -1.16
CA THR A 336 -6.44 4.23 0.10
C THR A 336 -5.28 4.98 0.75
N MET A 337 -4.09 4.96 0.13
CA MET A 337 -2.87 5.64 0.57
C MET A 337 -2.36 6.54 -0.55
N PRO A 338 -2.90 7.76 -0.74
CA PRO A 338 -2.61 8.62 -1.88
C PRO A 338 -1.12 8.89 -2.14
N PRO A 339 -0.24 9.11 -1.14
CA PRO A 339 1.18 9.30 -1.39
C PRO A 339 1.85 8.07 -2.01
N LEU A 340 1.54 6.86 -1.53
CA LEU A 340 2.06 5.61 -2.11
C LEU A 340 1.46 5.30 -3.48
N ALA A 341 0.16 5.58 -3.65
CA ALA A 341 -0.48 5.47 -4.95
C ALA A 341 0.19 6.41 -5.96
N LEU A 342 0.52 7.64 -5.57
CA LEU A 342 1.21 8.62 -6.41
C LEU A 342 2.56 8.11 -6.91
N GLN A 343 3.39 7.53 -6.03
CA GLN A 343 4.68 6.93 -6.42
C GLN A 343 4.51 5.78 -7.41
N SER A 344 3.50 4.92 -7.20
CA SER A 344 3.22 3.81 -8.11
C SER A 344 2.66 4.29 -9.45
N ILE A 345 1.83 5.33 -9.43
CA ILE A 345 1.26 5.96 -10.62
C ILE A 345 2.35 6.66 -11.44
N SER A 346 3.30 7.37 -10.80
CA SER A 346 4.43 7.99 -11.50
C SER A 346 5.25 6.93 -12.25
N LYS A 347 5.60 5.82 -11.59
CA LYS A 347 6.33 4.72 -12.24
C LYS A 347 5.54 4.00 -13.34
N GLU A 348 4.22 3.95 -13.21
CA GLU A 348 3.39 3.40 -14.27
C GLU A 348 3.32 4.34 -15.47
N LEU A 349 3.34 5.65 -15.24
CA LEU A 349 3.41 6.64 -16.31
C LEU A 349 4.70 6.47 -17.14
N ASP A 350 5.85 6.26 -16.48
CA ASP A 350 7.12 5.97 -17.15
C ASP A 350 7.04 4.68 -17.96
N ASN A 351 6.45 3.61 -17.38
CA ASN A 351 6.24 2.36 -18.09
C ASN A 351 5.35 2.54 -19.34
N LEU A 352 4.28 3.34 -19.23
CA LEU A 352 3.40 3.64 -20.36
C LEU A 352 4.12 4.48 -21.44
N ALA A 353 4.95 5.45 -21.04
CA ALA A 353 5.76 6.23 -21.96
C ALA A 353 6.74 5.35 -22.76
N GLN A 354 7.39 4.40 -22.09
CA GLN A 354 8.26 3.41 -22.74
C GLN A 354 7.49 2.49 -23.70
N LEU A 355 6.30 2.05 -23.32
CA LEU A 355 5.45 1.24 -24.19
C LEU A 355 5.06 2.00 -25.46
N VAL A 356 4.64 3.26 -25.33
CA VAL A 356 4.34 4.14 -26.47
C VAL A 356 5.58 4.32 -27.35
N ALA A 357 6.74 4.64 -26.76
CA ALA A 357 7.99 4.78 -27.51
C ALA A 357 8.36 3.49 -28.26
N SER A 358 8.22 2.33 -27.60
CA SER A 358 8.57 1.03 -28.20
C SER A 358 7.71 0.65 -29.41
N VAL A 359 6.45 1.10 -29.47
CA VAL A 359 5.56 0.89 -30.61
C VAL A 359 5.88 1.88 -31.72
N VAL A 360 6.15 3.13 -31.37
CA VAL A 360 6.49 4.18 -32.35
C VAL A 360 7.82 3.90 -33.08
N ILE A 361 8.80 3.29 -32.39
CA ILE A 361 10.10 2.92 -33.01
C ILE A 361 9.94 1.90 -34.14
N ARG A 362 8.98 0.98 -34.06
CA ARG A 362 8.91 -0.17 -34.97
C ARG A 362 8.60 0.19 -36.41
N GLU A 363 8.00 1.36 -36.65
CA GLU A 363 7.65 1.89 -37.99
C GLU A 363 6.94 0.89 -38.93
N GLU A 364 6.53 -0.27 -38.43
CA GLU A 364 5.87 -1.31 -39.20
C GLU A 364 4.37 -1.03 -39.29
N SER A 365 3.89 -0.77 -40.51
CA SER A 365 2.46 -0.64 -40.79
C SER A 365 1.85 -2.02 -40.99
N GLY A 366 1.49 -2.68 -39.89
CA GLY A 366 0.88 -4.00 -39.90
C GLY A 366 -0.30 -4.13 -38.93
N PRO A 367 -1.13 -5.19 -39.08
CA PRO A 367 -2.21 -5.47 -38.14
C PRO A 367 -1.72 -5.55 -36.69
N ASP A 368 -0.55 -6.13 -36.44
CA ASP A 368 0.04 -6.27 -35.11
C ASP A 368 0.34 -4.94 -34.45
N THR A 369 0.73 -3.91 -35.22
CA THR A 369 1.00 -2.56 -34.68
C THR A 369 -0.30 -1.89 -34.26
N ILE A 370 -1.38 -2.03 -35.02
CA ILE A 370 -2.70 -1.49 -34.69
C ILE A 370 -3.21 -2.14 -33.39
N ASP A 371 -3.13 -3.48 -33.29
CA ASP A 371 -3.51 -4.21 -32.08
C ASP A 371 -2.72 -3.74 -30.84
N GLN A 372 -1.42 -3.48 -31.00
CA GLN A 372 -0.57 -2.96 -29.91
C GLN A 372 -1.00 -1.56 -29.48
N ILE A 373 -1.34 -0.69 -30.43
CA ILE A 373 -1.84 0.66 -30.11
C ILE A 373 -3.16 0.56 -29.34
N GLU A 374 -4.11 -0.28 -29.78
CA GLU A 374 -5.38 -0.49 -29.09
C GLU A 374 -5.17 -1.04 -27.68
N GLN A 375 -4.23 -1.97 -27.50
CA GLN A 375 -3.87 -2.48 -26.18
C GLN A 375 -3.33 -1.37 -25.27
N ILE A 376 -2.43 -0.49 -25.76
CA ILE A 376 -1.89 0.61 -24.96
C ILE A 376 -3.00 1.64 -24.64
N GLN A 377 -3.91 1.92 -25.57
CA GLN A 377 -5.06 2.79 -25.30
C GLN A 377 -5.93 2.23 -24.17
N GLY A 378 -6.22 0.92 -24.19
CA GLY A 378 -6.92 0.25 -23.11
C GLY A 378 -6.18 0.28 -21.76
N LEU A 379 -4.83 0.28 -21.78
CA LEU A 379 -4.03 0.46 -20.56
C LEU A 379 -4.11 1.91 -20.04
N LEU A 380 -4.09 2.91 -20.92
CA LEU A 380 -4.26 4.33 -20.53
C LEU A 380 -5.63 4.57 -19.90
N GLU A 381 -6.70 3.97 -20.44
CA GLU A 381 -8.03 4.04 -19.82
C GLU A 381 -8.07 3.42 -18.42
N GLN A 382 -7.45 2.25 -18.23
CA GLN A 382 -7.33 1.61 -16.92
C GLN A 382 -6.51 2.45 -15.95
N PHE A 383 -5.44 3.07 -16.43
CA PHE A 383 -4.57 3.98 -15.69
C PHE A 383 -5.36 5.21 -15.20
N ASP A 384 -6.11 5.85 -16.09
CA ASP A 384 -6.95 7.00 -15.77
C ASP A 384 -8.05 6.62 -14.77
N GLY A 385 -8.68 5.45 -14.92
CA GLY A 385 -9.65 4.91 -13.96
C GLY A 385 -9.06 4.71 -12.56
N TYR A 386 -7.81 4.27 -12.46
CA TYR A 386 -7.10 4.13 -11.20
C TYR A 386 -6.83 5.50 -10.55
N ILE A 387 -6.39 6.48 -11.34
CA ILE A 387 -6.17 7.87 -10.87
C ILE A 387 -7.46 8.44 -10.30
N VAL A 388 -8.58 8.34 -11.04
CA VAL A 388 -9.89 8.84 -10.58
C VAL A 388 -10.30 8.19 -9.26
N THR A 389 -10.05 6.89 -9.10
CA THR A 389 -10.36 6.17 -7.86
C THR A 389 -9.51 6.67 -6.69
N THR A 390 -8.23 6.96 -6.93
CA THR A 390 -7.32 7.50 -5.92
C THR A 390 -7.69 8.95 -5.54
N LEU A 391 -8.10 9.78 -6.49
CA LEU A 391 -8.52 11.16 -6.26
C LEU A 391 -9.77 11.30 -5.37
N ARG A 392 -10.56 10.23 -5.23
CA ARG A 392 -11.70 10.21 -4.30
C ARG A 392 -11.28 10.07 -2.84
N GLN A 393 -10.01 9.74 -2.58
CA GLN A 393 -9.48 9.66 -1.22
C GLN A 393 -9.06 11.04 -0.71
N PRO A 394 -9.20 11.32 0.60
CA PRO A 394 -8.65 12.54 1.20
C PRO A 394 -7.14 12.61 0.98
N MET A 395 -6.65 13.76 0.50
CA MET A 395 -5.22 13.96 0.22
C MET A 395 -4.77 15.40 0.46
N ALA A 396 -3.46 15.59 0.62
CA ALA A 396 -2.85 16.91 0.74
C ALA A 396 -2.92 17.68 -0.60
N PRO A 397 -2.99 19.02 -0.59
CA PRO A 397 -3.05 19.85 -1.81
C PRO A 397 -1.89 19.61 -2.78
N ILE A 398 -0.69 19.36 -2.29
CA ILE A 398 0.50 19.09 -3.12
C ILE A 398 0.34 17.81 -3.95
N ASN A 399 -0.27 16.78 -3.37
CA ASN A 399 -0.57 15.56 -4.08
C ASN A 399 -1.57 15.81 -5.21
N ALA A 400 -2.54 16.69 -5.01
CA ALA A 400 -3.52 17.06 -6.05
C ALA A 400 -2.87 17.73 -7.27
N ASP A 401 -1.83 18.57 -7.07
CA ASP A 401 -1.07 19.15 -8.18
C ASP A 401 -0.29 18.08 -8.97
N ALA A 402 0.37 17.16 -8.27
CA ALA A 402 1.05 16.05 -8.90
C ALA A 402 0.08 15.18 -9.73
N PHE A 403 -1.10 14.86 -9.21
CA PHE A 403 -2.14 14.14 -9.95
C PHE A 403 -2.61 14.89 -11.19
N SER A 404 -2.76 16.23 -11.12
CA SER A 404 -3.10 17.05 -12.28
C SER A 404 -2.05 16.94 -13.40
N LYS A 405 -0.75 16.92 -13.03
CA LYS A 405 0.35 16.74 -13.99
C LYS A 405 0.33 15.35 -14.61
N ILE A 406 0.04 14.31 -13.84
CA ILE A 406 -0.06 12.93 -14.30
C ILE A 406 -1.20 12.77 -15.30
N ILE A 407 -2.39 13.30 -15.02
CA ILE A 407 -3.54 13.27 -15.95
C ILE A 407 -3.18 13.94 -17.29
N LYS A 408 -2.54 15.10 -17.23
CA LYS A 408 -2.07 15.80 -18.44
C LYS A 408 -1.01 14.99 -19.21
N SER A 409 -0.21 14.19 -18.51
CA SER A 409 0.78 13.31 -19.14
C SER A 409 0.14 12.09 -19.79
N SER A 410 -0.85 11.45 -19.15
CA SER A 410 -1.67 10.40 -19.77
C SER A 410 -2.34 10.88 -21.05
N GLN A 411 -2.96 12.06 -21.03
CA GLN A 411 -3.54 12.67 -22.23
C GLN A 411 -2.50 12.94 -23.32
N SER A 412 -1.27 13.33 -22.95
CA SER A 412 -0.18 13.53 -23.91
C SER A 412 0.25 12.24 -24.57
N LEU A 413 0.29 11.11 -23.82
CA LEU A 413 0.57 9.78 -24.38
C LEU A 413 -0.55 9.32 -25.35
N ALA A 414 -1.80 9.51 -24.95
CA ALA A 414 -2.94 9.20 -25.81
C ALA A 414 -2.91 10.00 -27.13
N ASN A 415 -2.60 11.31 -27.04
CA ASN A 415 -2.43 12.15 -28.22
C ASN A 415 -1.24 11.70 -29.11
N ALA A 416 -0.12 11.30 -28.51
CA ALA A 416 1.02 10.77 -29.27
C ALA A 416 0.63 9.53 -30.07
N LEU A 417 -0.09 8.58 -29.46
CA LEU A 417 -0.61 7.39 -30.15
C LEU A 417 -1.59 7.76 -31.27
N GLN A 418 -2.49 8.71 -31.04
CA GLN A 418 -3.44 9.16 -32.04
C GLN A 418 -2.72 9.77 -33.27
N TRP A 419 -1.69 10.59 -33.05
CA TRP A 419 -0.89 11.14 -34.14
C TRP A 419 -0.11 10.02 -34.86
N TYR A 420 0.41 9.03 -34.13
CA TYR A 420 1.10 7.89 -34.73
C TYR A 420 0.17 7.04 -35.61
N GLN A 421 -1.07 6.81 -35.19
CA GLN A 421 -2.07 6.11 -36.02
C GLN A 421 -2.31 6.80 -37.38
N LEU A 422 -2.16 8.13 -37.43
CA LEU A 422 -2.28 8.84 -38.71
C LEU A 422 -1.11 8.56 -39.65
N THR A 423 0.09 8.33 -39.13
CA THR A 423 1.28 7.98 -39.95
C THR A 423 1.19 6.57 -40.53
N LEU A 424 0.40 5.68 -39.91
CA LEU A 424 0.23 4.29 -40.36
C LEU A 424 -0.84 4.14 -41.47
N LYS A 425 -1.58 5.20 -41.79
CA LYS A 425 -2.61 5.12 -42.85
C LYS A 425 -1.97 4.89 -44.22
N PRO A 426 -2.57 4.03 -45.09
CA PRO A 426 -2.12 3.85 -46.45
C PRO A 426 -2.03 5.21 -47.18
N GLY A 427 -0.92 5.49 -47.81
CA GLY A 427 -0.69 6.75 -48.52
C GLY A 427 -0.40 7.96 -47.63
N ALA A 428 -0.16 7.77 -46.32
CA ALA A 428 0.20 8.86 -45.42
C ALA A 428 1.59 9.47 -45.70
N ARG A 429 2.55 8.61 -46.15
CA ARG A 429 3.89 9.06 -46.56
C ARG A 429 3.91 9.36 -48.06
N PRO A 430 4.55 10.45 -48.53
CA PRO A 430 4.76 10.71 -49.91
C PRO A 430 5.53 9.55 -50.57
N THR A 431 5.11 9.16 -51.78
CA THR A 431 5.72 8.07 -52.55
C THR A 431 6.69 8.55 -53.63
N ASP A 432 6.68 9.85 -53.92
CA ASP A 432 7.58 10.48 -54.88
C ASP A 432 9.04 10.39 -54.37
N GLU A 433 9.93 9.91 -55.20
CA GLU A 433 11.35 9.72 -54.91
C GLU A 433 12.05 11.05 -54.56
N ALA A 434 11.55 12.16 -55.11
CA ALA A 434 12.02 13.52 -54.78
C ALA A 434 11.89 13.88 -53.29
N PHE A 435 10.90 13.33 -52.58
CA PHE A 435 10.74 13.56 -51.14
C PHE A 435 11.59 12.68 -50.28
N ASN A 436 12.02 11.49 -50.75
CA ASN A 436 12.82 10.54 -49.97
C ASN A 436 14.13 11.18 -49.47
N SER A 437 14.83 11.90 -50.34
CA SER A 437 16.10 12.56 -49.97
C SER A 437 15.94 13.66 -48.91
N ILE A 438 14.75 14.26 -48.84
CA ILE A 438 14.44 15.35 -47.89
C ILE A 438 13.95 14.76 -46.57
N LEU A 439 13.08 13.75 -46.60
CA LEU A 439 12.44 13.16 -45.42
C LEU A 439 13.36 12.22 -44.62
N THR A 440 14.27 11.49 -45.31
CA THR A 440 15.13 10.50 -44.63
C THR A 440 15.96 11.06 -43.47
N PRO A 441 16.63 12.21 -43.57
CA PRO A 441 17.35 12.80 -42.44
C PRO A 441 16.42 13.17 -41.27
N PHE A 442 15.23 13.69 -41.57
CA PHE A 442 14.23 14.01 -40.55
C PHE A 442 13.71 12.75 -39.83
N GLU A 443 13.39 11.69 -40.59
CA GLU A 443 12.96 10.41 -40.03
C GLU A 443 14.06 9.79 -39.15
N GLN A 444 15.34 9.96 -39.53
CA GLN A 444 16.45 9.50 -38.70
C GLN A 444 16.52 10.30 -37.37
N CYS A 445 16.40 11.61 -37.40
CA CYS A 445 16.36 12.43 -36.19
C CYS A 445 15.16 12.04 -35.30
N PHE A 446 14.01 11.72 -35.89
CA PHE A 446 12.85 11.25 -35.14
C PHE A 446 13.12 9.88 -34.50
N ARG A 447 13.69 8.91 -35.22
CA ARG A 447 14.10 7.60 -34.66
C ARG A 447 15.07 7.77 -33.52
N ASP A 448 16.10 8.60 -33.68
CA ASP A 448 17.11 8.82 -32.65
C ASP A 448 16.49 9.45 -31.39
N PHE A 449 15.51 10.36 -31.56
CA PHE A 449 14.76 10.93 -30.43
C PHE A 449 13.94 9.85 -29.71
N ILE A 450 13.14 9.06 -30.43
CA ILE A 450 12.28 8.03 -29.83
C ILE A 450 13.10 6.90 -29.20
N GLN A 451 14.24 6.52 -29.81
CA GLN A 451 15.17 5.55 -29.21
C GLN A 451 15.74 6.05 -27.89
N ALA A 452 16.10 7.32 -27.80
CA ALA A 452 16.58 7.92 -26.57
C ALA A 452 15.52 7.89 -25.45
N VAL A 453 14.24 8.17 -25.80
CA VAL A 453 13.12 8.05 -24.86
C VAL A 453 12.92 6.61 -24.43
N ALA A 454 12.97 5.65 -25.32
CA ALA A 454 12.80 4.23 -25.02
C ALA A 454 13.95 3.65 -24.18
N ALA A 455 15.18 4.17 -24.36
CA ALA A 455 16.37 3.78 -23.64
C ALA A 455 16.54 4.48 -22.28
N GLU A 456 15.59 5.34 -21.89
CA GLU A 456 15.68 6.14 -20.65
C GLU A 456 16.98 6.97 -20.58
N GLU A 457 17.41 7.55 -21.70
CA GLU A 457 18.58 8.44 -21.67
C GLU A 457 18.32 9.68 -20.80
N ASP A 458 19.38 10.34 -20.39
CA ASP A 458 19.30 11.61 -19.64
C ASP A 458 18.44 12.65 -20.36
N HIS A 459 17.54 13.32 -19.63
CA HIS A 459 16.56 14.26 -20.19
C HIS A 459 17.22 15.42 -20.96
N ALA A 460 18.42 15.87 -20.58
CA ALA A 460 19.16 16.89 -21.31
C ALA A 460 19.57 16.38 -22.71
N ARG A 461 19.94 15.11 -22.84
CA ARG A 461 20.24 14.49 -24.14
C ARG A 461 19.01 14.33 -25.01
N ILE A 462 17.91 13.86 -24.41
CA ILE A 462 16.61 13.73 -25.11
C ILE A 462 16.15 15.10 -25.64
N LYS A 463 16.28 16.14 -24.82
CA LYS A 463 15.99 17.51 -25.23
C LYS A 463 16.85 17.98 -26.41
N THR A 464 18.14 17.70 -26.38
CA THR A 464 19.05 18.04 -27.50
C THR A 464 18.63 17.34 -28.80
N ARG A 465 18.20 16.07 -28.73
CA ARG A 465 17.68 15.33 -29.90
C ARG A 465 16.35 15.91 -30.40
N LEU A 466 15.46 16.36 -29.48
CA LEU A 466 14.25 17.08 -29.89
C LEU A 466 14.57 18.39 -30.62
N ASP A 467 15.52 19.18 -30.11
CA ASP A 467 15.92 20.44 -30.75
C ASP A 467 16.50 20.19 -32.16
N GLN A 468 17.30 19.12 -32.33
CA GLN A 468 17.76 18.70 -33.65
C GLN A 468 16.62 18.31 -34.58
N LEU A 469 15.65 17.52 -34.09
CA LEU A 469 14.47 17.15 -34.85
C LEU A 469 13.64 18.36 -35.29
N LEU A 470 13.48 19.37 -34.41
CA LEU A 470 12.72 20.59 -34.74
C LEU A 470 13.42 21.43 -35.80
N VAL A 471 14.74 21.52 -35.74
CA VAL A 471 15.55 22.22 -36.79
C VAL A 471 15.41 21.52 -38.13
N GLU A 472 15.49 20.17 -38.12
CA GLU A 472 15.37 19.39 -39.34
C GLU A 472 13.94 19.44 -39.91
N ALA A 473 12.91 19.48 -39.06
CA ALA A 473 11.53 19.67 -39.50
C ALA A 473 11.32 21.01 -40.22
N GLU A 474 11.96 22.07 -39.73
CA GLU A 474 11.90 23.38 -40.40
C GLU A 474 12.65 23.37 -41.73
N ARG A 475 13.81 22.74 -41.79
CA ARG A 475 14.58 22.55 -43.04
C ARG A 475 13.73 21.81 -44.10
N VAL A 476 13.07 20.73 -43.73
CA VAL A 476 12.18 19.98 -44.63
C VAL A 476 11.06 20.83 -45.15
N ASN A 477 10.38 21.58 -44.28
CA ASN A 477 9.28 22.46 -44.70
C ASN A 477 9.77 23.53 -45.72
N GLN A 478 10.91 24.15 -45.49
CA GLN A 478 11.48 25.14 -46.42
C GLN A 478 11.83 24.54 -47.77
N GLU A 479 12.45 23.37 -47.78
CA GLU A 479 12.84 22.64 -49.01
C GLU A 479 11.61 22.21 -49.82
N VAL A 480 10.56 21.66 -49.13
CA VAL A 480 9.30 21.25 -49.76
C VAL A 480 8.63 22.47 -50.43
N PHE A 481 8.60 23.65 -49.81
CA PHE A 481 8.06 24.86 -50.42
C PHE A 481 8.92 25.39 -51.57
N THR A 482 10.23 25.26 -51.50
CA THR A 482 11.15 25.63 -52.60
C THR A 482 10.90 24.82 -53.85
N ARG A 483 10.76 23.49 -53.71
CA ARG A 483 10.46 22.58 -54.84
C ARG A 483 9.08 22.82 -55.42
N LEU A 484 8.09 23.15 -54.60
CA LEU A 484 6.76 23.54 -55.11
C LEU A 484 6.83 24.81 -56.00
N ARG A 485 7.63 25.80 -55.61
CA ARG A 485 7.84 27.03 -56.41
C ARG A 485 8.56 26.72 -57.72
N GLY A 486 9.47 25.74 -57.74
CA GLY A 486 10.17 25.30 -58.94
C GLY A 486 9.32 24.44 -59.87
N HIS A 487 8.06 24.13 -59.55
CA HIS A 487 7.19 23.19 -60.29
C HIS A 487 7.76 21.78 -60.41
N GLU A 488 8.61 21.35 -59.48
CA GLU A 488 9.27 20.06 -59.46
C GLU A 488 8.40 18.94 -58.88
N VAL A 489 7.33 19.27 -58.15
CA VAL A 489 6.49 18.34 -57.41
C VAL A 489 5.01 18.70 -57.47
N PHE A 490 4.13 17.70 -57.28
CA PHE A 490 2.68 17.91 -57.23
C PHE A 490 2.23 18.48 -55.87
N SER A 491 1.19 19.28 -55.89
CA SER A 491 0.62 19.91 -54.66
C SER A 491 0.10 18.86 -53.65
N SER A 492 -0.37 17.72 -54.11
CA SER A 492 -0.79 16.59 -53.27
C SER A 492 0.36 16.03 -52.42
N ASP A 493 1.53 15.85 -53.02
CA ASP A 493 2.70 15.30 -52.35
C ASP A 493 3.31 16.28 -51.36
N VAL A 494 3.24 17.58 -51.69
CA VAL A 494 3.59 18.65 -50.75
C VAL A 494 2.72 18.61 -49.50
N SER A 495 1.41 18.44 -49.68
CA SER A 495 0.47 18.32 -48.53
C SER A 495 0.79 17.11 -47.69
N LEU A 496 1.06 15.96 -48.31
CA LEU A 496 1.42 14.73 -47.58
C LEU A 496 2.74 14.88 -46.82
N ALA A 497 3.80 15.43 -47.44
CA ALA A 497 5.08 15.69 -46.79
C ALA A 497 4.95 16.62 -45.57
N THR A 498 4.19 17.69 -45.73
CA THR A 498 3.93 18.65 -44.65
C THR A 498 3.17 18.01 -43.48
N HIS A 499 2.15 17.19 -43.75
CA HIS A 499 1.42 16.46 -42.74
C HIS A 499 2.31 15.39 -42.04
N TRP A 500 3.12 14.66 -42.81
CA TRP A 500 4.05 13.66 -42.28
C TRP A 500 5.00 14.28 -41.25
N VAL A 501 5.65 15.37 -41.59
CA VAL A 501 6.54 16.12 -40.67
C VAL A 501 5.77 16.64 -39.48
N ALA A 502 4.57 17.21 -39.68
CA ALA A 502 3.76 17.77 -38.59
C ALA A 502 3.34 16.67 -37.57
N TRP A 503 2.95 15.48 -38.02
CA TRP A 503 2.56 14.39 -37.13
C TRP A 503 3.73 13.90 -36.27
N HIS A 504 4.89 13.61 -36.87
CA HIS A 504 6.09 13.19 -36.14
C HIS A 504 6.57 14.26 -35.15
N ARG A 505 6.58 15.53 -35.54
CA ARG A 505 6.88 16.63 -34.63
C ARG A 505 5.92 16.68 -33.44
N ARG A 506 4.62 16.48 -33.68
CA ARG A 506 3.62 16.46 -32.60
C ARG A 506 3.82 15.28 -31.67
N ILE A 507 4.11 14.09 -32.17
CA ILE A 507 4.44 12.91 -31.35
C ILE A 507 5.61 13.26 -30.42
N ALA A 508 6.72 13.75 -30.98
CA ALA A 508 7.92 14.09 -30.21
C ALA A 508 7.64 15.17 -29.13
N GLN A 509 6.86 16.20 -29.47
CA GLN A 509 6.47 17.23 -28.53
C GLN A 509 5.58 16.69 -27.39
N GLN A 510 4.67 15.75 -27.66
CA GLN A 510 3.86 15.14 -26.62
C GLN A 510 4.71 14.27 -25.69
N MET A 511 5.62 13.46 -26.24
CA MET A 511 6.55 12.66 -25.45
C MET A 511 7.42 13.53 -24.54
N MET A 512 7.98 14.62 -25.06
CA MET A 512 8.78 15.55 -24.25
C MET A 512 7.98 16.23 -23.12
N LYS A 513 6.67 16.52 -23.34
CA LYS A 513 5.80 17.05 -22.29
C LYS A 513 5.62 16.04 -21.15
N VAL A 514 5.55 14.75 -21.46
CA VAL A 514 5.45 13.67 -20.46
C VAL A 514 6.72 13.65 -19.61
N LEU A 515 7.89 13.61 -20.25
CA LEU A 515 9.19 13.57 -19.55
C LEU A 515 9.39 14.79 -18.64
N ARG A 516 9.15 16.00 -19.15
CA ARG A 516 9.27 17.22 -18.33
C ARG A 516 8.33 17.20 -17.11
N ARG A 517 7.09 16.71 -17.29
CA ARG A 517 6.16 16.61 -16.16
C ARG A 517 6.54 15.52 -15.17
N ALA A 518 7.19 14.46 -15.62
CA ALA A 518 7.73 13.44 -14.73
C ALA A 518 8.78 14.06 -13.80
N ASP A 519 9.72 14.87 -14.31
CA ASP A 519 10.67 15.63 -13.47
C ASP A 519 9.95 16.54 -12.46
N GLU A 520 8.96 17.30 -12.93
CA GLU A 520 8.18 18.19 -12.06
C GLU A 520 7.40 17.42 -10.96
N ILE A 521 6.96 16.21 -11.24
CA ILE A 521 6.30 15.32 -10.26
C ILE A 521 7.33 14.82 -9.25
N ASP A 522 8.50 14.40 -9.70
CA ASP A 522 9.59 13.95 -8.83
C ASP A 522 10.09 15.09 -7.92
N GLU A 523 10.23 16.31 -8.46
CA GLU A 523 10.55 17.48 -7.65
C GLU A 523 9.48 17.78 -6.58
N LEU A 524 8.20 17.66 -6.92
CA LEU A 524 7.11 17.82 -5.96
C LEU A 524 7.14 16.76 -4.86
N MET A 525 7.41 15.50 -5.21
CA MET A 525 7.51 14.41 -4.23
C MET A 525 8.70 14.59 -3.29
N HIS A 526 9.83 15.15 -3.78
CA HIS A 526 11.03 15.36 -2.98
C HIS A 526 11.06 16.71 -2.24
N SER A 527 10.31 17.72 -2.69
CA SER A 527 10.31 19.07 -2.08
C SER A 527 9.72 19.09 -0.67
N ASP A 528 8.82 18.19 -0.33
CA ASP A 528 8.29 18.04 1.01
C ASP A 528 9.33 17.46 1.99
N GLU A 529 10.23 16.60 1.52
CA GLU A 529 11.36 16.11 2.32
C GLU A 529 12.35 17.24 2.67
N LEU A 530 12.59 18.18 1.75
CA LEU A 530 13.50 19.31 1.96
C LEU A 530 12.90 20.37 2.91
N LYS A 531 11.60 20.67 2.81
CA LYS A 531 10.93 21.66 3.68
C LYS A 531 10.88 21.20 5.15
N GLU A 532 10.70 19.92 5.42
CA GLU A 532 10.77 19.39 6.79
C GLU A 532 12.21 19.35 7.36
N SER A 533 13.25 19.21 6.52
CA SER A 533 14.62 19.24 6.98
C SER A 533 15.09 20.67 7.33
N VAL A 534 14.61 21.68 6.63
CA VAL A 534 14.93 23.11 6.89
C VAL A 534 14.22 23.65 8.14
N THR A 535 13.03 23.14 8.48
CA THR A 535 12.31 23.52 9.70
C THR A 535 12.85 22.89 10.98
N LYS A 536 13.84 22.00 10.89
CA LYS A 536 14.48 21.30 12.02
C LYS A 536 15.92 21.71 12.30
N GLU A 537 16.44 22.81 11.72
CA GLU A 537 17.67 23.36 12.25
C GLU A 537 17.42 23.87 13.68
N PRO A 538 18.21 23.41 14.67
CA PRO A 538 18.08 23.92 16.02
C PRO A 538 18.46 25.40 16.00
N VAL A 539 17.55 26.23 16.50
CA VAL A 539 17.90 27.58 16.93
C VAL A 539 19.02 27.43 17.94
N THR A 540 20.25 27.60 17.51
CA THR A 540 21.39 27.72 18.40
C THR A 540 21.17 28.96 19.23
N GLU A 541 20.98 28.76 20.53
CA GLU A 541 21.12 29.77 21.58
C GLU A 541 22.47 30.51 21.42
N GLN A 542 22.44 31.62 20.74
CA GLN A 542 23.48 32.64 20.84
C GLN A 542 22.82 34.01 20.93
N SER A 543 22.35 34.34 22.13
CA SER A 543 22.32 35.73 22.61
C SER A 543 21.83 35.77 24.06
N ALA A 544 22.70 35.37 24.97
CA ALA A 544 22.60 35.74 26.36
C ALA A 544 23.99 36.09 26.86
N LYS A 545 24.53 37.21 26.38
CA LYS A 545 25.62 38.00 27.04
C LYS A 545 25.71 39.33 26.33
N THR A 546 24.96 40.27 26.79
CA THR A 546 25.32 41.68 27.07
C THR A 546 24.23 42.30 27.91
#